data_b5d6c40afab0250ec12f22622a7b9266
#
_entry.id   b5d6c40afab0250ec12f22622a7b9266
#
_cell.length_a   1.000
_cell.length_b   1.000
_cell.length_c   1.000
_cell.angle_alpha   90.00
_cell.angle_beta   90.00
_cell.angle_gamma   90.00
#
_symmetry.space_group_name_H-M   'P 1'
#
loop_
_entity.id
_entity.type
_entity.pdbx_description
1 polymer ?
#
loop_
_entity_poly.entity_id
_entity_poly.type
_entity_poly.pdbx_seq_one_letter_code
_entity_poly.pdbx_strand_id
1 'polypeptide(L)'
;MRSEDVRTKRFNALKFDGCYDVREVDQFLDQAAAALEGHENGEPDQAQIVTAHEVEAVKFTSRVYERGYSAQEVDVFLEELATALGSYESETGAEGVADA
;
A
#
# COMPACT_ATOMS: atom_id res chain seq x y z
N MET A 1 2.77 8.39 7.49
CA MET A 1 2.59 8.37 6.02
C MET A 1 1.23 8.91 5.67
N ARG A 2 1.16 9.72 4.65
CA ARG A 2 -0.08 10.35 4.20
C ARG A 2 -0.39 9.87 2.79
N SER A 3 -1.65 10.08 2.39
CA SER A 3 -2.05 9.67 1.04
C SER A 3 -1.17 10.32 -0.03
N GLU A 4 -0.77 11.56 0.19
CA GLU A 4 0.10 12.26 -0.74
C GLU A 4 1.44 11.56 -0.90
N ASP A 5 1.99 11.04 0.19
CA ASP A 5 3.26 10.32 0.15
C ASP A 5 3.17 9.10 -0.75
N VAL A 6 2.03 8.41 -0.73
CA VAL A 6 1.83 7.26 -1.60
C VAL A 6 1.70 7.70 -3.05
N ARG A 7 0.96 8.77 -3.29
CA ARG A 7 0.70 9.22 -4.66
C ARG A 7 1.95 9.77 -5.33
N THR A 8 2.88 10.29 -4.55
CA THR A 8 4.10 10.89 -5.11
C THR A 8 5.29 9.94 -5.05
N LYS A 9 5.13 8.77 -4.45
CA LYS A 9 6.25 7.83 -4.34
C LYS A 9 6.70 7.38 -5.72
N ARG A 10 8.00 7.33 -5.90
CA ARG A 10 8.61 6.85 -7.13
C ARG A 10 9.52 5.68 -6.81
N PHE A 11 9.55 4.71 -7.71
CA PHE A 11 10.43 3.55 -7.58
C PHE A 11 11.35 3.51 -8.78
N ASN A 12 12.53 2.96 -8.58
CA ASN A 12 13.43 2.77 -9.70
C ASN A 12 12.87 1.69 -10.61
N ALA A 13 13.01 1.91 -11.91
CA ALA A 13 12.60 0.94 -12.91
C ALA A 13 13.77 0.01 -13.22
N LEU A 14 13.50 -1.27 -13.19
CA LEU A 14 14.48 -2.30 -13.54
C LEU A 14 13.98 -3.06 -14.75
N LYS A 15 14.89 -3.71 -15.43
CA LYS A 15 14.54 -4.41 -16.66
C LYS A 15 14.67 -5.93 -16.54
N PHE A 16 15.34 -6.40 -15.50
CA PHE A 16 15.59 -7.81 -15.34
C PHE A 16 14.90 -8.34 -14.10
N ASP A 17 15.35 -9.46 -13.60
CA ASP A 17 14.74 -10.09 -12.43
C ASP A 17 14.60 -9.12 -11.27
N GLY A 18 13.60 -9.36 -10.44
CA GLY A 18 13.41 -8.56 -9.25
C GLY A 18 12.56 -7.34 -9.45
N CYS A 19 11.70 -7.32 -10.47
CA CYS A 19 10.79 -6.20 -10.67
C CYS A 19 9.36 -6.69 -10.74
N TYR A 20 8.46 -5.78 -10.39
CA TYR A 20 7.01 -6.03 -10.41
C TYR A 20 6.37 -5.27 -11.55
N ASP A 21 5.24 -5.78 -12.01
CA ASP A 21 4.45 -5.14 -13.04
C ASP A 21 4.04 -3.73 -12.59
N VAL A 22 4.42 -2.73 -13.39
CA VAL A 22 4.18 -1.33 -13.03
C VAL A 22 2.69 -1.05 -12.88
N ARG A 23 1.89 -1.59 -13.79
CA ARG A 23 0.46 -1.32 -13.79
C ARG A 23 -0.21 -1.86 -12.54
N GLU A 24 0.16 -3.06 -12.12
CA GLU A 24 -0.42 -3.66 -10.93
C GLU A 24 -0.05 -2.88 -9.69
N VAL A 25 1.21 -2.48 -9.58
CA VAL A 25 1.67 -1.72 -8.42
C VAL A 25 0.98 -0.36 -8.37
N ASP A 26 0.95 0.34 -9.50
CA ASP A 26 0.32 1.66 -9.56
C ASP A 26 -1.15 1.59 -9.17
N GLN A 27 -1.85 0.59 -9.66
CA GLN A 27 -3.27 0.44 -9.37
C GLN A 27 -3.52 0.17 -7.90
N PHE A 28 -2.71 -0.70 -7.32
CA PHE A 28 -2.85 -1.03 -5.90
C PHE A 28 -2.51 0.19 -5.03
N LEU A 29 -1.44 0.89 -5.36
CA LEU A 29 -1.05 2.05 -4.57
C LEU A 29 -2.05 3.19 -4.68
N ASP A 30 -2.71 3.31 -5.83
CA ASP A 30 -3.77 4.30 -5.97
C ASP A 30 -4.91 4.01 -5.01
N GLN A 31 -5.28 2.74 -4.88
CA GLN A 31 -6.31 2.33 -3.94
C GLN A 31 -5.85 2.53 -2.49
N ALA A 32 -4.59 2.23 -2.22
CA ALA A 32 -4.05 2.41 -0.89
C ALA A 32 -4.02 3.90 -0.50
N ALA A 33 -3.70 4.75 -1.45
CA ALA A 33 -3.72 6.19 -1.21
C ALA A 33 -5.14 6.66 -0.90
N ALA A 34 -6.12 6.11 -1.60
CA ALA A 34 -7.51 6.45 -1.33
C ALA A 34 -7.92 6.01 0.07
N ALA A 35 -7.44 4.86 0.51
CA ALA A 35 -7.74 4.39 1.86
C ALA A 35 -7.12 5.30 2.91
N LEU A 36 -5.88 5.72 2.70
CA LEU A 36 -5.25 6.66 3.63
C LEU A 36 -6.01 7.99 3.66
N GLU A 37 -6.45 8.44 2.50
CA GLU A 37 -7.23 9.66 2.42
C GLU A 37 -8.53 9.53 3.21
N GLY A 38 -9.15 8.36 3.16
CA GLY A 38 -10.34 8.10 3.95
C GLY A 38 -10.09 8.22 5.43
N HIS A 39 -8.96 7.69 5.89
CA HIS A 39 -8.58 7.84 7.30
C HIS A 39 -8.32 9.31 7.64
N GLU A 40 -7.65 10.03 6.75
CA GLU A 40 -7.32 11.43 6.98
C GLU A 40 -8.58 12.28 7.05
N ASN A 41 -9.58 11.93 6.28
CA ASN A 41 -10.81 12.71 6.17
C ASN A 41 -11.94 12.20 7.07
N GLY A 42 -11.71 11.12 7.79
CA GLY A 42 -12.74 10.56 8.64
C GLY A 42 -13.86 9.88 7.87
N GLU A 43 -13.53 9.23 6.76
CA GLU A 43 -14.50 8.52 5.91
C GLU A 43 -14.27 7.03 6.04
N PRO A 44 -14.99 6.35 6.93
CA PRO A 44 -14.70 4.93 7.21
C PRO A 44 -14.87 4.00 6.02
N ASP A 45 -15.85 4.28 5.16
CA ASP A 45 -16.05 3.43 4.00
C ASP A 45 -14.86 3.49 3.06
N GLN A 46 -14.36 4.69 2.82
CA GLN A 46 -13.20 4.86 1.96
C GLN A 46 -11.95 4.30 2.62
N ALA A 47 -11.83 4.46 3.92
CA ALA A 47 -10.67 3.99 4.66
C ALA A 47 -10.51 2.47 4.59
N GLN A 48 -11.59 1.74 4.31
CA GLN A 48 -11.56 0.29 4.27
C GLN A 48 -11.29 -0.29 2.89
N ILE A 49 -11.09 0.55 1.90
CA ILE A 49 -10.80 0.06 0.54
C ILE A 49 -9.55 -0.83 0.56
N VAL A 50 -8.53 -0.43 1.29
CA VAL A 50 -7.31 -1.23 1.46
C VAL A 50 -6.96 -1.21 2.93
N THR A 51 -6.72 -2.38 3.50
CA THR A 51 -6.34 -2.51 4.90
C THR A 51 -4.89 -2.91 5.01
N ALA A 52 -4.33 -2.79 6.22
CA ALA A 52 -2.96 -3.21 6.47
C ALA A 52 -2.76 -4.67 6.12
N HIS A 53 -3.74 -5.51 6.46
CA HIS A 53 -3.67 -6.94 6.13
C HIS A 53 -3.57 -7.16 4.64
N GLU A 54 -4.33 -6.41 3.85
CA GLU A 54 -4.28 -6.54 2.40
C GLU A 54 -2.94 -6.11 1.84
N VAL A 55 -2.34 -5.07 2.42
CA VAL A 55 -1.02 -4.64 1.99
C VAL A 55 0.02 -5.74 2.25
N GLU A 56 -0.08 -6.39 3.40
CA GLU A 56 0.86 -7.46 3.76
C GLU A 56 0.67 -8.69 2.89
N ALA A 57 -0.54 -8.91 2.40
CA ALA A 57 -0.85 -10.12 1.65
C ALA A 57 -0.78 -9.94 0.13
N VAL A 58 -0.67 -8.71 -0.35
CA VAL A 58 -0.74 -8.45 -1.78
C VAL A 58 0.45 -9.08 -2.51
N LYS A 59 0.17 -9.60 -3.69
CA LYS A 59 1.18 -10.16 -4.57
C LYS A 59 1.07 -9.50 -5.92
N PHE A 60 2.22 -9.18 -6.49
CA PHE A 60 2.29 -8.60 -7.82
C PHE A 60 2.98 -9.57 -8.76
N THR A 61 2.62 -9.49 -10.03
CA THR A 61 3.27 -10.31 -11.05
C THR A 61 4.71 -9.89 -11.19
N SER A 62 5.62 -10.85 -11.09
CA SER A 62 7.03 -10.60 -11.34
C SER A 62 7.28 -10.54 -12.84
N ARG A 63 8.11 -9.59 -13.25
CA ARG A 63 8.47 -9.44 -14.65
C ARG A 63 9.92 -9.85 -14.87
N VAL A 64 10.15 -10.49 -15.99
CA VAL A 64 11.49 -10.90 -16.43
C VAL A 64 11.64 -10.40 -17.84
N TYR A 65 12.73 -9.72 -18.12
CA TYR A 65 13.01 -9.16 -19.44
C TYR A 65 12.13 -7.98 -19.83
N GLU A 66 11.31 -7.51 -18.90
CA GLU A 66 10.50 -6.31 -19.11
C GLU A 66 10.76 -5.33 -17.99
N ARG A 67 10.55 -4.07 -18.30
CA ARG A 67 10.76 -3.02 -17.30
C ARG A 67 9.65 -3.08 -16.24
N GLY A 68 10.04 -2.98 -14.99
CA GLY A 68 9.09 -2.93 -13.89
C GLY A 68 9.70 -2.19 -12.72
N TYR A 69 8.92 -2.01 -11.66
CA TYR A 69 9.44 -1.38 -10.45
C TYR A 69 10.30 -2.37 -9.68
N SER A 70 11.37 -1.85 -9.05
CA SER A 70 12.21 -2.67 -8.19
C SER A 70 11.36 -3.33 -7.11
N ALA A 71 11.36 -4.67 -7.09
CA ALA A 71 10.56 -5.40 -6.12
C ALA A 71 11.00 -5.08 -4.70
N GLN A 72 12.31 -4.94 -4.51
CA GLN A 72 12.83 -4.62 -3.18
C GLN A 72 12.30 -3.27 -2.68
N GLU A 73 12.31 -2.28 -3.56
CA GLU A 73 11.82 -0.96 -3.17
C GLU A 73 10.33 -0.97 -2.89
N VAL A 74 9.57 -1.69 -3.72
CA VAL A 74 8.14 -1.80 -3.51
C VAL A 74 7.86 -2.53 -2.20
N ASP A 75 8.57 -3.63 -1.94
CA ASP A 75 8.36 -4.40 -0.72
C ASP A 75 8.63 -3.56 0.53
N VAL A 76 9.71 -2.79 0.53
CA VAL A 76 10.03 -1.92 1.66
C VAL A 76 8.93 -0.87 1.85
N PHE A 77 8.49 -0.29 0.76
CA PHE A 77 7.43 0.72 0.84
C PHE A 77 6.13 0.12 1.34
N LEU A 78 5.81 -1.10 0.93
CA LEU A 78 4.61 -1.77 1.40
C LEU A 78 4.65 -2.04 2.90
N GLU A 79 5.82 -2.35 3.43
CA GLU A 79 5.95 -2.53 4.87
C GLU A 79 5.63 -1.23 5.61
N GLU A 80 6.12 -0.11 5.10
CA GLU A 80 5.85 1.18 5.69
C GLU A 80 4.37 1.53 5.57
N LEU A 81 3.79 1.22 4.43
CA LEU A 81 2.39 1.48 4.18
C LEU A 81 1.50 0.65 5.10
N ALA A 82 1.84 -0.63 5.27
CA ALA A 82 1.09 -1.49 6.17
C ALA A 82 1.15 -0.97 7.60
N THR A 83 2.31 -0.49 8.02
CA THR A 83 2.47 0.08 9.36
C THR A 83 1.59 1.32 9.50
N ALA A 84 1.57 2.17 8.49
CA ALA A 84 0.76 3.38 8.54
C ALA A 84 -0.73 3.07 8.61
N LEU A 85 -1.18 2.15 7.76
CA LEU A 85 -2.59 1.76 7.78
C LEU A 85 -2.96 1.08 9.09
N GLY A 86 -2.07 0.21 9.58
CA GLY A 86 -2.31 -0.45 10.86
C GLY A 86 -2.45 0.54 12.00
N SER A 87 -1.67 1.60 11.97
CA SER A 87 -1.74 2.63 12.99
C SER A 87 -3.10 3.31 12.98
N TYR A 88 -3.61 3.67 11.79
CA TYR A 88 -4.93 4.26 11.69
C TYR A 88 -6.02 3.28 12.13
N GLU A 89 -5.88 2.03 11.73
CA GLU A 89 -6.87 1.02 12.07
C GLU A 89 -6.91 0.78 13.57
N SER A 90 -5.76 0.84 14.23
CA SER A 90 -5.70 0.71 15.67
C SER A 90 -6.43 1.84 16.37
N GLU A 91 -6.34 3.03 15.81
CA GLU A 91 -6.97 4.17 16.43
C GLU A 91 -8.49 4.11 16.34
N THR A 92 -9.00 3.58 15.23
CA THR A 92 -10.44 3.59 15.00
C THR A 92 -11.11 2.28 15.27
N GLY A 93 -10.46 1.18 14.93
CA GLY A 93 -11.07 -0.13 15.04
C GLY A 93 -10.71 -0.86 16.29
N ALA A 94 -9.52 -0.60 16.80
CA ALA A 94 -9.01 -1.37 17.91
C ALA A 94 -9.85 -1.21 19.16
N GLU A 95 -10.46 -0.08 19.28
CA GLU A 95 -11.25 0.14 20.48
C GLU A 95 -12.33 -0.91 20.60
N GLY A 96 -12.96 -1.25 19.52
CA GLY A 96 -13.98 -2.27 19.56
C GLY A 96 -13.41 -3.64 19.75
N VAL A 97 -12.29 -3.88 19.14
CA VAL A 97 -11.67 -5.18 19.19
C VAL A 97 -10.98 -5.43 20.52
N ALA A 98 -10.32 -4.41 21.00
CA ALA A 98 -9.55 -4.57 22.21
C ALA A 98 -10.41 -5.01 23.39
N ASP A 99 -11.64 -4.73 23.29
CA ASP A 99 -12.54 -5.10 24.36
C ASP A 99 -12.95 -6.52 24.31
N ALA A 100 -12.68 -7.13 23.25
CA ALA A 100 -13.09 -8.52 23.10
C ALA A 100 -12.41 -9.41 24.07
#